data_bb47078ea3c9ccc1ee705fab9d84b56a
#
_entry.id   bb47078ea3c9ccc1ee705fab9d84b56a
#
_cell.length_a   1.000
_cell.length_b   1.000
_cell.length_c   1.000
_cell.angle_alpha   90.00
_cell.angle_beta   90.00
_cell.angle_gamma   90.00
#
_symmetry.space_group_name_H-M   'P 1'
#
loop_
_entity.id
_entity.type
_entity.pdbx_description
1 polymer ?
#
loop_
_entity_poly.entity_id
_entity_poly.type
_entity_poly.pdbx_seq_one_letter_code
_entity_poly.pdbx_strand_id
1 'polypeptide(L)'
;MKGFFFCLLTVTFSTIAAQTTLPKYYSSNGIETTKDKAVYYTEFLKDGANYKSTSYWINTNTVKGKSTFADTTMRHPVGLQVFYFKNGHVEDSSFFEDDKMKYSFHYYPNNQLAAHYYLPENDKEGITEGYDESGRKIKNYVFEKEAEFKGGQKAWVSYITKNAPTDLTVKGLTEKGTVSVSVEFIIDESGYVVMPKIIKSSGYKNVDNDALQIIANSPAWKNAIQYNNPVKAYRVQPFTFELQPGKK
;
A
#
# COMPACT_ATOMS: atom_id res chain seq x y z
N MET A 1 -57.34 12.15 -50.43
CA MET A 1 -56.33 12.87 -49.64
C MET A 1 -55.93 11.99 -48.47
N LYS A 2 -54.72 11.38 -48.55
CA LYS A 2 -54.19 10.54 -47.50
C LYS A 2 -53.12 11.38 -46.75
N GLY A 3 -53.42 11.78 -45.49
CA GLY A 3 -52.49 12.53 -44.67
C GLY A 3 -51.41 11.61 -44.10
N PHE A 4 -50.14 11.92 -44.38
CA PHE A 4 -48.97 11.28 -43.80
C PHE A 4 -48.69 11.96 -42.46
N PHE A 5 -48.83 11.23 -41.35
CA PHE A 5 -48.39 11.64 -40.02
C PHE A 5 -46.91 11.34 -39.87
N PHE A 6 -46.09 12.38 -39.85
CA PHE A 6 -44.66 12.30 -39.53
C PHE A 6 -44.50 12.29 -38.01
N CYS A 7 -44.21 11.13 -37.42
CA CYS A 7 -43.89 11.02 -35.99
C CYS A 7 -42.43 11.42 -35.83
N LEU A 8 -42.20 12.63 -35.31
CA LEU A 8 -40.86 13.11 -34.97
C LEU A 8 -40.40 12.43 -33.68
N LEU A 9 -39.55 11.39 -33.79
CA LEU A 9 -38.94 10.72 -32.65
C LEU A 9 -37.82 11.63 -32.11
N THR A 10 -38.12 12.42 -31.06
CA THR A 10 -37.09 13.19 -30.33
C THR A 10 -36.27 12.22 -29.48
N VAL A 11 -35.08 11.85 -29.95
CA VAL A 11 -34.09 11.13 -29.15
C VAL A 11 -33.47 12.15 -28.19
N THR A 12 -33.91 12.17 -26.93
CA THR A 12 -33.25 12.90 -25.87
C THR A 12 -31.97 12.17 -25.49
N PHE A 13 -30.83 12.66 -25.93
CA PHE A 13 -29.53 12.24 -25.39
C PHE A 13 -29.42 12.83 -23.99
N SER A 14 -29.68 12.01 -22.97
CA SER A 14 -29.26 12.34 -21.62
C SER A 14 -27.73 12.20 -21.56
N THR A 15 -27.03 13.30 -21.63
CA THR A 15 -25.61 13.36 -21.27
C THR A 15 -25.51 13.09 -19.76
N ILE A 16 -25.17 11.85 -19.40
CA ILE A 16 -24.77 11.56 -18.03
C ILE A 16 -23.45 12.31 -17.83
N ALA A 17 -23.52 13.47 -17.16
CA ALA A 17 -22.33 14.19 -16.76
C ALA A 17 -21.51 13.24 -15.86
N ALA A 18 -20.31 12.91 -16.28
CA ALA A 18 -19.39 12.09 -15.51
C ALA A 18 -19.11 12.80 -14.18
N GLN A 19 -19.51 12.16 -13.08
CA GLN A 19 -19.38 12.76 -11.75
C GLN A 19 -17.95 12.58 -11.26
N THR A 20 -17.15 13.63 -11.33
CA THR A 20 -15.82 13.71 -10.71
C THR A 20 -15.97 13.81 -9.19
N THR A 21 -15.21 13.04 -8.45
CA THR A 21 -15.10 13.20 -6.99
C THR A 21 -14.13 14.34 -6.66
N LEU A 22 -14.18 14.85 -5.44
CA LEU A 22 -13.16 15.77 -4.95
C LEU A 22 -11.79 15.09 -4.97
N PRO A 23 -10.71 15.81 -5.35
CA PRO A 23 -9.38 15.24 -5.40
C PRO A 23 -8.91 14.81 -4.02
N LYS A 24 -8.24 13.68 -3.94
CA LYS A 24 -7.54 13.19 -2.74
C LYS A 24 -6.07 13.51 -2.83
N TYR A 25 -5.48 13.94 -1.74
CA TYR A 25 -4.10 14.41 -1.64
C TYR A 25 -3.23 13.40 -0.89
N TYR A 26 -2.00 13.17 -1.35
CA TYR A 26 -1.11 12.14 -0.83
C TYR A 26 0.31 12.66 -0.58
N SER A 27 0.89 12.22 0.53
CA SER A 27 2.30 12.41 0.84
C SER A 27 3.20 11.56 -0.06
N SER A 28 4.51 11.73 0.03
CA SER A 28 5.51 10.91 -0.69
C SER A 28 5.37 9.41 -0.42
N ASN A 29 4.83 9.05 0.74
CA ASN A 29 4.63 7.66 1.17
C ASN A 29 3.27 7.09 0.77
N GLY A 30 2.48 7.80 -0.05
CA GLY A 30 1.15 7.36 -0.48
C GLY A 30 0.07 7.45 0.59
N ILE A 31 0.32 8.12 1.72
CA ILE A 31 -0.65 8.31 2.79
C ILE A 31 -1.50 9.55 2.48
N GLU A 32 -2.82 9.41 2.56
CA GLU A 32 -3.75 10.52 2.39
C GLU A 32 -3.46 11.62 3.41
N THR A 33 -3.39 12.88 2.95
CA THR A 33 -2.97 14.02 3.75
C THR A 33 -3.65 15.30 3.28
N THR A 34 -3.32 16.42 3.90
CA THR A 34 -3.81 17.73 3.48
C THR A 34 -3.03 18.26 2.27
N LYS A 35 -3.65 19.14 1.47
CA LYS A 35 -3.08 19.68 0.23
C LYS A 35 -1.70 20.31 0.42
N ASP A 36 -1.49 20.99 1.53
CA ASP A 36 -0.22 21.69 1.88
C ASP A 36 0.95 20.73 2.14
N LYS A 37 0.68 19.49 2.54
CA LYS A 37 1.67 18.43 2.83
C LYS A 37 1.79 17.39 1.72
N ALA A 38 0.97 17.49 0.71
CA ALA A 38 0.92 16.51 -0.36
C ALA A 38 2.03 16.72 -1.39
N VAL A 39 2.46 15.63 -2.02
CA VAL A 39 3.38 15.65 -3.17
C VAL A 39 2.67 15.31 -4.47
N TYR A 40 1.53 14.62 -4.38
CA TYR A 40 0.65 14.36 -5.52
C TYR A 40 -0.81 14.35 -5.07
N TYR A 41 -1.72 14.48 -6.04
CA TYR A 41 -3.15 14.30 -5.83
C TYR A 41 -3.74 13.37 -6.88
N THR A 42 -4.90 12.79 -6.58
CA THR A 42 -5.60 11.87 -7.47
C THR A 42 -7.04 12.32 -7.64
N GLU A 43 -7.47 12.42 -8.88
CA GLU A 43 -8.85 12.66 -9.28
C GLU A 43 -9.49 11.33 -9.67
N PHE A 44 -10.76 11.16 -9.34
CA PHE A 44 -11.54 9.97 -9.68
C PHE A 44 -12.72 10.37 -10.55
N LEU A 45 -12.93 9.58 -11.59
CA LEU A 45 -14.08 9.68 -12.46
C LEU A 45 -14.86 8.36 -12.38
N LYS A 46 -16.13 8.42 -12.00
CA LYS A 46 -16.98 7.22 -12.00
C LYS A 46 -17.23 6.77 -13.44
N ASP A 47 -16.96 5.51 -13.73
CA ASP A 47 -17.12 4.89 -15.05
C ASP A 47 -17.82 3.52 -14.90
N GLY A 48 -19.13 3.51 -15.03
CA GLY A 48 -19.97 2.35 -14.75
C GLY A 48 -19.86 1.90 -13.28
N ALA A 49 -19.44 0.65 -13.06
CA ALA A 49 -19.22 0.09 -11.73
C ALA A 49 -17.86 0.51 -11.13
N ASN A 50 -16.93 1.00 -11.96
CA ASN A 50 -15.56 1.29 -11.59
C ASN A 50 -15.28 2.78 -11.43
N TYR A 51 -14.05 3.11 -11.00
CA TYR A 51 -13.52 4.46 -10.89
C TYR A 51 -12.20 4.54 -11.67
N LYS A 52 -12.18 5.35 -12.72
CA LYS A 52 -10.92 5.77 -13.36
C LYS A 52 -10.25 6.81 -12.49
N SER A 53 -8.98 6.64 -12.22
CA SER A 53 -8.17 7.60 -11.48
C SER A 53 -7.07 8.17 -12.35
N THR A 54 -6.79 9.46 -12.15
CA THR A 54 -5.60 10.11 -12.70
C THR A 54 -4.90 10.83 -11.57
N SER A 55 -3.64 10.46 -11.34
CA SER A 55 -2.78 11.09 -10.34
C SER A 55 -1.86 12.12 -11.00
N TYR A 56 -1.62 13.22 -10.30
CA TYR A 56 -0.80 14.34 -10.78
C TYR A 56 0.23 14.75 -9.73
N TRP A 57 1.44 15.05 -10.15
CA TRP A 57 2.43 15.71 -9.30
C TRP A 57 1.98 17.15 -9.00
N ILE A 58 1.92 17.54 -7.71
CA ILE A 58 1.43 18.87 -7.30
C ILE A 58 2.27 19.99 -7.92
N ASN A 59 3.61 19.86 -7.89
CA ASN A 59 4.50 20.95 -8.29
C ASN A 59 4.52 21.22 -9.81
N THR A 60 4.23 20.21 -10.62
CA THR A 60 4.33 20.31 -12.09
C THR A 60 2.98 20.15 -12.77
N ASN A 61 1.99 19.64 -12.06
CA ASN A 61 0.69 19.24 -12.60
C ASN A 61 0.79 18.24 -13.78
N THR A 62 1.92 17.52 -13.87
CA THR A 62 2.09 16.45 -14.84
C THR A 62 1.51 15.14 -14.33
N VAL A 63 1.06 14.29 -15.24
CA VAL A 63 0.48 12.99 -14.89
C VAL A 63 1.52 12.11 -14.23
N LYS A 64 1.21 11.63 -13.02
CA LYS A 64 1.98 10.63 -12.29
C LYS A 64 1.53 9.21 -12.62
N GLY A 65 0.22 9.01 -12.87
CA GLY A 65 -0.31 7.70 -13.18
C GLY A 65 -1.77 7.72 -13.57
N LYS A 66 -2.20 6.67 -14.25
CA LYS A 66 -3.58 6.39 -14.63
C LYS A 66 -3.92 4.96 -14.24
N SER A 67 -5.07 4.79 -13.57
CA SER A 67 -5.50 3.48 -13.07
C SER A 67 -7.01 3.38 -13.08
N THR A 68 -7.51 2.14 -13.00
CA THR A 68 -8.94 1.89 -12.75
C THR A 68 -9.06 1.03 -11.50
N PHE A 69 -10.04 1.32 -10.65
CA PHE A 69 -10.31 0.61 -9.41
C PHE A 69 -11.79 0.29 -9.28
N ALA A 70 -12.11 -0.78 -8.53
CA ALA A 70 -13.49 -1.10 -8.19
C ALA A 70 -14.12 -0.04 -7.26
N ASP A 71 -13.30 0.70 -6.49
CA ASP A 71 -13.73 1.76 -5.59
C ASP A 71 -12.67 2.87 -5.43
N THR A 72 -12.96 3.91 -4.65
CA THR A 72 -12.05 5.05 -4.42
C THR A 72 -11.02 4.80 -3.32
N THR A 73 -10.93 3.60 -2.75
CA THR A 73 -9.90 3.23 -1.76
C THR A 73 -8.56 2.89 -2.40
N MET A 74 -8.55 2.66 -3.73
CA MET A 74 -7.40 2.22 -4.54
C MET A 74 -6.84 0.85 -4.13
N ARG A 75 -7.63 0.02 -3.46
CA ARG A 75 -7.18 -1.31 -3.00
C ARG A 75 -7.51 -2.44 -3.98
N HIS A 76 -8.48 -2.21 -4.86
CA HIS A 76 -8.98 -3.21 -5.80
C HIS A 76 -8.75 -2.74 -7.24
N PRO A 77 -7.52 -2.91 -7.78
CA PRO A 77 -7.18 -2.52 -9.15
C PRO A 77 -7.91 -3.39 -10.17
N VAL A 78 -8.33 -2.77 -11.28
CA VAL A 78 -9.02 -3.43 -12.40
C VAL A 78 -8.41 -2.97 -13.72
N GLY A 79 -8.09 -3.92 -14.61
CA GLY A 79 -7.56 -3.61 -15.93
C GLY A 79 -6.17 -2.98 -15.89
N LEU A 80 -5.90 -2.11 -16.87
CA LEU A 80 -4.58 -1.51 -17.06
C LEU A 80 -4.35 -0.36 -16.08
N GLN A 81 -3.18 -0.38 -15.44
CA GLN A 81 -2.61 0.72 -14.68
C GLN A 81 -1.29 1.15 -15.34
N VAL A 82 -1.04 2.45 -15.42
CA VAL A 82 0.20 2.99 -15.97
C VAL A 82 0.70 4.12 -15.09
N PHE A 83 1.96 4.04 -14.69
CA PHE A 83 2.67 5.09 -13.96
C PHE A 83 3.78 5.68 -14.80
N TYR A 84 4.12 6.92 -14.52
CA TYR A 84 5.07 7.68 -15.31
C TYR A 84 6.14 8.33 -14.45
N PHE A 85 7.36 8.29 -14.92
CA PHE A 85 8.43 9.14 -14.40
C PHE A 85 8.09 10.63 -14.60
N LYS A 86 8.78 11.50 -13.86
CA LYS A 86 8.61 12.97 -14.02
C LYS A 86 9.00 13.48 -15.41
N ASN A 87 9.82 12.75 -16.16
CA ASN A 87 10.16 13.06 -17.56
C ASN A 87 9.07 12.62 -18.57
N GLY A 88 7.97 11.99 -18.08
CA GLY A 88 6.85 11.53 -18.90
C GLY A 88 7.01 10.14 -19.50
N HIS A 89 8.17 9.49 -19.36
CA HIS A 89 8.32 8.11 -19.77
C HIS A 89 7.53 7.18 -18.85
N VAL A 90 7.09 6.03 -19.38
CA VAL A 90 6.43 5.01 -18.59
C VAL A 90 7.42 4.45 -17.56
N GLU A 91 7.01 4.42 -16.29
CA GLU A 91 7.75 3.78 -15.20
C GLU A 91 7.26 2.36 -14.97
N ASP A 92 5.94 2.19 -14.94
CA ASP A 92 5.30 0.90 -14.71
C ASP A 92 4.01 0.79 -15.53
N SER A 93 3.74 -0.41 -16.01
CA SER A 93 2.50 -0.76 -16.68
C SER A 93 2.05 -2.15 -16.23
N SER A 94 0.94 -2.24 -15.49
CA SER A 94 0.45 -3.48 -14.89
C SER A 94 -1.02 -3.72 -15.28
N PHE A 95 -1.40 -4.97 -15.47
CA PHE A 95 -2.77 -5.35 -15.76
C PHE A 95 -3.32 -6.29 -14.68
N PHE A 96 -4.52 -5.97 -14.20
CA PHE A 96 -5.20 -6.70 -13.14
C PHE A 96 -6.53 -7.27 -13.63
N GLU A 97 -6.81 -8.49 -13.21
CA GLU A 97 -8.06 -9.18 -13.42
C GLU A 97 -8.35 -10.05 -12.19
N ASP A 98 -9.58 -10.00 -11.66
CA ASP A 98 -9.99 -10.70 -10.45
C ASP A 98 -9.03 -10.47 -9.24
N ASP A 99 -8.69 -9.21 -8.98
CA ASP A 99 -7.74 -8.76 -7.95
C ASP A 99 -6.33 -9.37 -8.09
N LYS A 100 -6.01 -9.96 -9.23
CA LYS A 100 -4.69 -10.56 -9.51
C LYS A 100 -3.97 -9.79 -10.59
N MET A 101 -2.71 -9.48 -10.33
CA MET A 101 -1.82 -8.97 -11.38
C MET A 101 -1.52 -10.10 -12.37
N LYS A 102 -1.88 -9.90 -13.64
CA LYS A 102 -1.65 -10.87 -14.73
C LYS A 102 -0.31 -10.64 -15.41
N TYR A 103 0.05 -9.38 -15.61
CA TYR A 103 1.37 -8.97 -16.08
C TYR A 103 1.74 -7.59 -15.59
N SER A 104 3.04 -7.32 -15.56
CA SER A 104 3.61 -6.01 -15.27
C SER A 104 4.90 -5.84 -16.05
N PHE A 105 5.14 -4.59 -16.50
CA PHE A 105 6.38 -4.15 -17.12
C PHE A 105 6.88 -2.93 -16.36
N HIS A 106 8.09 -3.00 -15.88
CA HIS A 106 8.78 -1.91 -15.21
C HIS A 106 9.93 -1.42 -16.08
N TYR A 107 10.12 -0.11 -16.19
CA TYR A 107 11.12 0.50 -17.07
C TYR A 107 12.08 1.38 -16.28
N TYR A 108 13.28 1.54 -16.81
CA TYR A 108 14.21 2.58 -16.37
C TYR A 108 13.82 3.95 -16.93
N PRO A 109 14.30 5.07 -16.34
CA PRO A 109 14.04 6.42 -16.87
C PRO A 109 14.53 6.65 -18.32
N ASN A 110 15.46 5.83 -18.81
CA ASN A 110 15.93 5.80 -20.19
C ASN A 110 15.04 4.99 -21.15
N ASN A 111 13.87 4.54 -20.66
CA ASN A 111 12.87 3.76 -21.39
C ASN A 111 13.27 2.31 -21.71
N GLN A 112 14.36 1.81 -21.12
CA GLN A 112 14.73 0.40 -21.24
C GLN A 112 13.93 -0.44 -20.25
N LEU A 113 13.56 -1.66 -20.65
CA LEU A 113 12.87 -2.61 -19.78
C LEU A 113 13.78 -3.00 -18.61
N ALA A 114 13.31 -2.76 -17.39
CA ALA A 114 13.99 -3.12 -16.16
C ALA A 114 13.51 -4.47 -15.63
N ALA A 115 12.20 -4.74 -15.75
CA ALA A 115 11.62 -6.02 -15.32
C ALA A 115 10.31 -6.29 -16.03
N HIS A 116 9.96 -7.57 -16.12
CA HIS A 116 8.59 -7.97 -16.39
C HIS A 116 8.14 -9.10 -15.46
N TYR A 117 6.84 -9.09 -15.19
CA TYR A 117 6.11 -10.14 -14.47
C TYR A 117 5.01 -10.68 -15.37
N TYR A 118 4.80 -11.97 -15.31
CA TYR A 118 3.73 -12.65 -16.03
C TYR A 118 3.18 -13.79 -15.17
N LEU A 119 1.85 -13.85 -15.00
CA LEU A 119 1.15 -14.93 -14.32
C LEU A 119 0.54 -15.89 -15.35
N PRO A 120 1.05 -17.12 -15.51
CA PRO A 120 0.46 -18.12 -16.40
C PRO A 120 -0.97 -18.48 -15.96
N GLU A 121 -1.84 -18.84 -16.90
CA GLU A 121 -3.27 -19.11 -16.63
C GLU A 121 -3.52 -20.20 -15.58
N ASN A 122 -2.67 -21.21 -15.52
CA ASN A 122 -2.82 -22.36 -14.61
C ASN A 122 -1.87 -22.35 -13.43
N ASP A 123 -1.04 -21.31 -13.27
CA ASP A 123 -0.03 -21.25 -12.24
C ASP A 123 -0.46 -20.34 -11.06
N LYS A 124 0.03 -20.71 -9.88
CA LYS A 124 -0.15 -19.90 -8.66
C LYS A 124 0.99 -18.90 -8.47
N GLU A 125 2.10 -19.10 -9.15
CA GLU A 125 3.31 -18.27 -9.03
C GLU A 125 3.62 -17.62 -10.38
N GLY A 126 3.89 -16.33 -10.35
CA GLY A 126 4.27 -15.58 -11.53
C GLY A 126 5.73 -15.81 -11.93
N ILE A 127 6.01 -15.73 -13.20
CA ILE A 127 7.36 -15.73 -13.75
C ILE A 127 7.85 -14.28 -13.80
N THR A 128 9.06 -14.05 -13.31
CA THR A 128 9.68 -12.73 -13.33
C THR A 128 11.05 -12.78 -13.99
N GLU A 129 11.33 -11.76 -14.76
CA GLU A 129 12.66 -11.50 -15.30
C GLU A 129 13.03 -10.05 -15.09
N GLY A 130 14.30 -9.81 -14.79
CA GLY A 130 14.84 -8.46 -14.64
C GLY A 130 16.09 -8.25 -15.44
N TYR A 131 16.33 -7.00 -15.82
CA TYR A 131 17.42 -6.57 -16.69
C TYR A 131 18.10 -5.35 -16.07
N ASP A 132 19.40 -5.18 -16.32
CA ASP A 132 20.12 -3.95 -15.97
C ASP A 132 19.88 -2.86 -17.04
N GLU A 133 20.34 -1.64 -16.79
CA GLU A 133 20.19 -0.51 -17.71
C GLU A 133 20.86 -0.72 -19.09
N SER A 134 21.70 -1.73 -19.25
CA SER A 134 22.27 -2.15 -20.53
C SER A 134 21.47 -3.26 -21.23
N GLY A 135 20.35 -3.69 -20.64
CA GLY A 135 19.49 -4.76 -21.16
C GLY A 135 19.99 -6.17 -20.88
N ARG A 136 21.02 -6.35 -20.03
CA ARG A 136 21.50 -7.68 -19.65
C ARG A 136 20.64 -8.27 -18.55
N LYS A 137 20.26 -9.54 -18.70
CA LYS A 137 19.42 -10.25 -17.72
C LYS A 137 20.13 -10.39 -16.37
N ILE A 138 19.44 -10.03 -15.30
CA ILE A 138 19.90 -10.16 -13.91
C ILE A 138 19.61 -11.57 -13.44
N LYS A 139 20.63 -12.28 -12.96
CA LYS A 139 20.46 -13.62 -12.37
C LYS A 139 19.79 -13.51 -11.02
N ASN A 140 18.86 -14.42 -10.71
CA ASN A 140 18.10 -14.47 -9.45
C ASN A 140 17.38 -13.13 -9.12
N TYR A 141 16.82 -12.49 -10.14
CA TYR A 141 16.04 -11.28 -9.98
C TYR A 141 14.86 -11.53 -9.03
N VAL A 142 14.63 -10.60 -8.11
CA VAL A 142 13.50 -10.61 -7.17
C VAL A 142 12.56 -9.48 -7.54
N PHE A 143 11.37 -9.82 -8.04
CA PHE A 143 10.35 -8.83 -8.39
C PHE A 143 9.79 -8.14 -7.15
N GLU A 144 9.34 -8.95 -6.18
CA GLU A 144 8.79 -8.48 -4.91
C GLU A 144 9.06 -9.50 -3.81
N LYS A 145 9.41 -9.01 -2.64
CA LYS A 145 9.56 -9.81 -1.44
C LYS A 145 9.24 -8.97 -0.22
N GLU A 146 8.39 -9.49 0.64
CA GLU A 146 8.02 -8.86 1.89
C GLU A 146 9.18 -8.86 2.90
N ALA A 147 9.22 -7.82 3.75
CA ALA A 147 10.12 -7.83 4.89
C ALA A 147 9.77 -8.96 5.85
N GLU A 148 10.77 -9.69 6.32
CA GLU A 148 10.61 -10.85 7.19
C GLU A 148 11.52 -10.77 8.42
N PHE A 149 10.97 -11.01 9.61
CA PHE A 149 11.82 -11.16 10.80
C PHE A 149 12.78 -12.33 10.63
N LYS A 150 14.04 -12.19 11.04
CA LYS A 150 15.02 -13.27 10.93
C LYS A 150 14.54 -14.51 11.70
N GLY A 151 14.33 -15.62 10.99
CA GLY A 151 13.73 -16.84 11.54
C GLY A 151 12.20 -16.92 11.36
N GLY A 152 11.60 -15.96 10.64
CA GLY A 152 10.19 -15.97 10.25
C GLY A 152 9.22 -15.65 11.38
N GLN A 153 7.94 -15.92 11.11
CA GLN A 153 6.84 -15.59 12.02
C GLN A 153 7.00 -16.26 13.42
N LYS A 154 7.49 -17.48 13.48
CA LYS A 154 7.69 -18.17 14.78
C LYS A 154 8.74 -17.45 15.63
N ALA A 155 9.84 -17.02 15.03
CA ALA A 155 10.89 -16.28 15.72
C ALA A 155 10.40 -14.89 16.17
N TRP A 156 9.57 -14.23 15.34
CA TRP A 156 8.93 -12.97 15.71
C TRP A 156 8.03 -13.11 16.94
N VAL A 157 7.14 -14.10 16.95
CA VAL A 157 6.28 -14.38 18.11
C VAL A 157 7.11 -14.67 19.36
N SER A 158 8.16 -15.51 19.24
CA SER A 158 9.07 -15.83 20.34
C SER A 158 9.79 -14.57 20.86
N TYR A 159 10.25 -13.68 19.97
CA TYR A 159 10.87 -12.41 20.34
C TYR A 159 9.91 -11.54 21.12
N ILE A 160 8.67 -11.33 20.63
CA ILE A 160 7.63 -10.55 21.32
C ILE A 160 7.36 -11.14 22.69
N THR A 161 7.09 -12.44 22.79
CA THR A 161 6.75 -13.11 24.05
C THR A 161 7.88 -13.00 25.07
N LYS A 162 9.13 -13.14 24.63
CA LYS A 162 10.30 -13.02 25.52
C LYS A 162 10.52 -11.61 26.06
N ASN A 163 10.17 -10.58 25.28
CA ASN A 163 10.39 -9.19 25.64
C ASN A 163 9.11 -8.51 26.18
N ALA A 164 7.96 -9.20 26.14
CA ALA A 164 6.76 -8.71 26.77
C ALA A 164 6.90 -8.73 28.29
N PRO A 165 6.44 -7.66 29.00
CA PRO A 165 6.46 -7.65 30.46
C PRO A 165 5.54 -8.74 31.00
N THR A 166 6.03 -9.46 32.03
CA THR A 166 5.30 -10.58 32.65
C THR A 166 4.33 -10.12 33.75
N ASP A 167 4.50 -8.90 34.24
CA ASP A 167 3.68 -8.33 35.33
C ASP A 167 3.36 -6.85 35.05
N LEU A 168 2.29 -6.64 34.29
CA LEU A 168 1.77 -5.31 34.02
C LEU A 168 0.76 -4.93 35.12
N THR A 169 1.28 -4.35 36.19
CA THR A 169 0.43 -3.80 37.26
C THR A 169 -0.03 -2.39 36.95
N VAL A 170 -1.32 -2.14 37.13
CA VAL A 170 -1.95 -0.83 36.92
C VAL A 170 -2.56 -0.34 38.23
N LYS A 171 -2.10 0.82 38.70
CA LYS A 171 -2.64 1.45 39.92
C LYS A 171 -4.10 1.85 39.67
N GLY A 172 -4.97 1.46 40.62
CA GLY A 172 -6.41 1.74 40.52
C GLY A 172 -7.23 0.70 39.76
N LEU A 173 -6.60 -0.31 39.15
CA LEU A 173 -7.29 -1.48 38.62
C LEU A 173 -7.74 -2.35 39.80
N THR A 174 -9.01 -2.73 39.82
CA THR A 174 -9.61 -3.56 40.92
C THR A 174 -9.61 -5.03 40.57
N GLU A 175 -9.62 -5.38 39.29
CA GLU A 175 -9.66 -6.74 38.77
C GLU A 175 -8.71 -6.93 37.62
N LYS A 176 -8.35 -8.20 37.31
CA LYS A 176 -7.58 -8.53 36.11
C LYS A 176 -8.34 -8.13 34.84
N GLY A 177 -7.65 -7.63 33.86
CA GLY A 177 -8.22 -7.21 32.59
C GLY A 177 -7.27 -7.45 31.44
N THR A 178 -7.78 -7.26 30.22
CA THR A 178 -6.96 -7.26 28.99
C THR A 178 -7.08 -5.93 28.28
N VAL A 179 -5.98 -5.47 27.71
CA VAL A 179 -5.96 -4.28 26.88
C VAL A 179 -5.21 -4.55 25.59
N SER A 180 -5.55 -3.79 24.54
CA SER A 180 -4.89 -3.91 23.24
C SER A 180 -4.21 -2.59 22.89
N VAL A 181 -3.01 -2.69 22.33
CA VAL A 181 -2.29 -1.58 21.76
C VAL A 181 -1.81 -1.97 20.36
N SER A 182 -1.78 -1.03 19.41
CA SER A 182 -1.23 -1.28 18.09
C SER A 182 -0.12 -0.30 17.78
N VAL A 183 1.02 -0.84 17.38
CA VAL A 183 2.21 -0.08 16.99
C VAL A 183 2.40 -0.18 15.49
N GLU A 184 2.43 0.96 14.80
CA GLU A 184 2.88 1.05 13.42
C GLU A 184 4.37 1.36 13.39
N PHE A 185 5.11 0.74 12.48
CA PHE A 185 6.53 0.97 12.30
C PHE A 185 6.95 0.71 10.86
N ILE A 186 8.13 1.19 10.51
CA ILE A 186 8.73 0.98 9.20
C ILE A 186 9.97 0.11 9.38
N ILE A 187 10.16 -0.87 8.50
CA ILE A 187 11.43 -1.55 8.31
C ILE A 187 12.11 -0.84 7.14
N ASP A 188 13.27 -0.25 7.39
CA ASP A 188 14.03 0.49 6.37
C ASP A 188 14.75 -0.46 5.39
N GLU A 189 15.40 0.12 4.41
CA GLU A 189 16.13 -0.58 3.35
C GLU A 189 17.32 -1.40 3.89
N SER A 190 17.77 -1.13 5.11
CA SER A 190 18.82 -1.87 5.82
C SER A 190 18.27 -2.96 6.74
N GLY A 191 16.94 -3.03 6.89
CA GLY A 191 16.25 -4.01 7.72
C GLY A 191 16.05 -3.55 9.17
N TYR A 192 16.31 -2.29 9.51
CA TYR A 192 16.08 -1.78 10.86
C TYR A 192 14.68 -1.18 11.02
N VAL A 193 14.15 -1.32 12.23
CA VAL A 193 12.91 -0.65 12.61
C VAL A 193 13.16 0.83 12.81
N VAL A 194 12.36 1.65 12.13
CA VAL A 194 12.37 3.11 12.27
C VAL A 194 10.96 3.65 12.45
N MET A 195 10.84 4.82 13.06
CA MET A 195 9.58 5.55 13.27
C MET A 195 8.44 4.73 13.92
N PRO A 196 8.71 3.93 14.99
CA PRO A 196 7.63 3.24 15.68
C PRO A 196 6.69 4.26 16.34
N LYS A 197 5.40 4.07 16.20
CA LYS A 197 4.37 4.94 16.78
C LYS A 197 3.13 4.16 17.18
N ILE A 198 2.46 4.60 18.25
CA ILE A 198 1.16 4.08 18.65
C ILE A 198 0.09 4.60 17.69
N ILE A 199 -0.67 3.69 17.07
CA ILE A 199 -1.86 4.02 16.26
C ILE A 199 -3.17 3.66 16.97
N LYS A 200 -3.10 2.80 18.00
CA LYS A 200 -4.19 2.49 18.91
C LYS A 200 -3.60 2.35 20.32
N SER A 201 -3.95 3.28 21.21
CA SER A 201 -3.51 3.26 22.62
C SER A 201 -4.28 2.23 23.43
N SER A 202 -3.61 1.62 24.42
CA SER A 202 -4.24 0.77 25.44
C SER A 202 -5.04 1.57 26.47
N GLY A 203 -4.84 2.91 26.52
CA GLY A 203 -5.32 3.78 27.61
C GLY A 203 -4.36 3.87 28.81
N TYR A 204 -3.25 3.10 28.80
CA TYR A 204 -2.23 3.09 29.86
C TYR A 204 -0.86 3.39 29.28
N LYS A 205 -0.28 4.50 29.68
CA LYS A 205 0.98 5.02 29.12
C LYS A 205 2.16 4.05 29.29
N ASN A 206 2.24 3.32 30.40
CA ASN A 206 3.29 2.32 30.62
C ASN A 206 3.15 1.15 29.63
N VAL A 207 1.92 0.63 29.42
CA VAL A 207 1.65 -0.45 28.45
C VAL A 207 1.98 -0.01 27.03
N ASP A 208 1.57 1.19 26.64
CA ASP A 208 1.90 1.77 25.34
C ASP A 208 3.42 1.92 25.14
N ASN A 209 4.14 2.39 26.17
CA ASN A 209 5.60 2.51 26.12
C ASN A 209 6.28 1.14 25.99
N ASP A 210 5.82 0.11 26.73
CA ASP A 210 6.38 -1.23 26.64
C ASP A 210 6.21 -1.81 25.22
N ALA A 211 5.03 -1.65 24.62
CA ALA A 211 4.81 -2.06 23.24
C ALA A 211 5.73 -1.33 22.25
N LEU A 212 5.92 -0.01 22.42
CA LEU A 212 6.86 0.77 21.60
C LEU A 212 8.29 0.28 21.76
N GLN A 213 8.74 -0.01 22.98
CA GLN A 213 10.12 -0.49 23.24
C GLN A 213 10.36 -1.87 22.65
N ILE A 214 9.41 -2.79 22.73
CA ILE A 214 9.52 -4.10 22.09
C ILE A 214 9.78 -3.94 20.58
N ILE A 215 9.05 -3.07 19.92
CA ILE A 215 9.21 -2.81 18.48
C ILE A 215 10.53 -2.09 18.20
N ALA A 216 10.82 -1.00 18.92
CA ALA A 216 12.01 -0.17 18.70
C ALA A 216 13.32 -0.95 18.89
N ASN A 217 13.34 -1.91 19.82
CA ASN A 217 14.53 -2.71 20.15
C ASN A 217 14.60 -4.03 19.37
N SER A 218 13.74 -4.24 18.37
CA SER A 218 13.79 -5.48 17.59
C SER A 218 15.11 -5.60 16.80
N PRO A 219 15.66 -6.81 16.70
CA PRO A 219 16.83 -7.04 15.85
C PRO A 219 16.51 -6.72 14.38
N ALA A 220 17.54 -6.54 13.58
CA ALA A 220 17.39 -6.31 12.15
C ALA A 220 16.63 -7.46 11.45
N TRP A 221 15.71 -7.08 10.59
CA TRP A 221 14.89 -7.92 9.74
C TRP A 221 15.62 -8.25 8.43
N LYS A 222 15.10 -9.18 7.66
CA LYS A 222 15.34 -9.22 6.22
C LYS A 222 14.45 -8.12 5.60
N ASN A 223 15.06 -7.21 4.87
CA ASN A 223 14.35 -6.09 4.24
C ASN A 223 13.38 -6.55 3.15
N ALA A 224 12.38 -5.74 2.87
CA ALA A 224 11.55 -5.90 1.69
C ALA A 224 12.34 -5.59 0.43
N ILE A 225 11.98 -6.25 -0.66
CA ILE A 225 12.58 -6.02 -1.99
C ILE A 225 11.45 -5.72 -2.97
N GLN A 226 11.65 -4.71 -3.80
CA GLN A 226 10.81 -4.43 -4.95
C GLN A 226 11.71 -4.10 -6.14
N TYR A 227 11.45 -4.73 -7.29
CA TYR A 227 12.27 -4.58 -8.50
C TYR A 227 13.78 -4.78 -8.22
N ASN A 228 14.09 -5.84 -7.46
CA ASN A 228 15.45 -6.21 -7.05
C ASN A 228 16.19 -5.20 -6.14
N ASN A 229 15.49 -4.15 -5.67
CA ASN A 229 16.03 -3.14 -4.77
C ASN A 229 15.42 -3.25 -3.37
N PRO A 230 16.22 -3.06 -2.31
CA PRO A 230 15.66 -2.92 -0.97
C PRO A 230 14.71 -1.72 -0.89
N VAL A 231 13.56 -1.93 -0.26
CA VAL A 231 12.54 -0.88 -0.07
C VAL A 231 12.03 -0.87 1.37
N LYS A 232 11.44 0.26 1.76
CA LYS A 232 10.76 0.39 3.06
C LYS A 232 9.51 -0.45 3.11
N ALA A 233 9.29 -1.13 4.24
CA ALA A 233 8.08 -1.89 4.50
C ALA A 233 7.34 -1.34 5.72
N TYR A 234 6.05 -1.05 5.55
CA TYR A 234 5.17 -0.62 6.63
C TYR A 234 4.59 -1.85 7.33
N ARG A 235 4.59 -1.82 8.65
CA ARG A 235 4.05 -2.91 9.48
C ARG A 235 3.19 -2.36 10.60
N VAL A 236 2.19 -3.12 10.98
CA VAL A 236 1.40 -2.87 12.19
C VAL A 236 1.44 -4.14 13.04
N GLN A 237 1.86 -4.00 14.30
CA GLN A 237 1.84 -5.07 15.28
C GLN A 237 0.79 -4.77 16.34
N PRO A 238 -0.31 -5.53 16.39
CA PRO A 238 -1.21 -5.51 17.52
C PRO A 238 -0.64 -6.34 18.67
N PHE A 239 -0.77 -5.81 19.89
CA PHE A 239 -0.46 -6.50 21.13
C PHE A 239 -1.73 -6.61 21.95
N THR A 240 -1.85 -7.71 22.72
CA THR A 240 -2.82 -7.86 23.79
C THR A 240 -2.07 -8.20 25.07
N PHE A 241 -2.25 -7.37 26.08
CA PHE A 241 -1.61 -7.54 27.40
C PHE A 241 -2.63 -7.86 28.46
N GLU A 242 -2.26 -8.76 29.39
CA GLU A 242 -3.01 -8.99 30.63
C GLU A 242 -2.52 -7.99 31.68
N LEU A 243 -3.46 -7.31 32.33
CA LEU A 243 -3.20 -6.37 33.40
C LEU A 243 -3.51 -7.00 34.75
N GLN A 244 -2.68 -6.71 35.73
CA GLN A 244 -2.86 -7.09 37.13
C GLN A 244 -3.23 -5.85 37.98
N PRO A 245 -4.07 -6.02 39.02
CA PRO A 245 -4.33 -4.95 39.97
C PRO A 245 -3.06 -4.51 40.67
N GLY A 246 -2.77 -3.21 40.64
CA GLY A 246 -1.67 -2.63 41.43
C GLY A 246 -2.01 -2.64 42.93
N LYS A 247 -1.01 -2.91 43.78
CA LYS A 247 -1.17 -2.75 45.21
C LYS A 247 -1.59 -1.32 45.54
N LYS A 248 -2.59 -1.18 46.45
CA LYS A 248 -3.03 0.12 46.97
C LYS A 248 -1.91 0.91 47.65
#